data_784698d80e0a824d0615033a6bf95773
#
_entry.id   784698d80e0a824d0615033a6bf95773
#
_cell.length_a   1.000
_cell.length_b   1.000
_cell.length_c   1.000
_cell.angle_alpha   90.00
_cell.angle_beta   90.00
_cell.angle_gamma   90.00
#
_symmetry.space_group_name_H-M   'P 1'
#
loop_
_entity.id
_entity.type
_entity.pdbx_description
1 polymer ?
#
loop_
_entity_poly.entity_id
_entity_poly.type
_entity_poly.pdbx_seq_one_letter_code
_entity_poly.pdbx_strand_id
1 'polypeptide(L)'
;MFHYKRFVVNPIEENCYIIWDDISHEGAIVDCGAWTKGEHARISDFLSENGITLKYSLQTHMHFDHCLGLGTICGQYGLTPMCHSAEIPVYQAAPDMVQKWFRIDISGTLPKADTSISEASVLQLGEVSIQVLHTSGHTPGGVCYYIPEGRMVLTGDTIFRMGIGRTDLPGGNYQQELESISHKIFTLPQDTVILPGHGPESTVGEEMDTNPYLQ
;
A
#
# COMPACT_ATOMS: atom_id res chain seq x y z
N MET A 1 18.85 5.63 7.94
CA MET A 1 17.89 6.72 7.66
C MET A 1 16.82 6.19 6.71
N PHE A 2 15.56 6.58 6.90
CA PHE A 2 14.45 6.12 6.05
C PHE A 2 14.46 6.80 4.68
N HIS A 3 14.22 6.03 3.63
CA HIS A 3 14.06 6.49 2.25
C HIS A 3 12.88 5.80 1.58
N TYR A 4 12.35 6.42 0.54
CA TYR A 4 11.33 5.81 -0.31
C TYR A 4 11.50 6.18 -1.79
N LYS A 5 10.96 5.34 -2.65
CA LYS A 5 10.83 5.57 -4.09
C LYS A 5 9.44 5.17 -4.55
N ARG A 6 8.75 6.09 -5.21
CA ARG A 6 7.45 5.84 -5.84
C ARG A 6 7.65 5.41 -7.30
N PHE A 7 6.89 4.41 -7.70
CA PHE A 7 6.71 3.97 -9.07
C PHE A 7 5.22 4.04 -9.41
N VAL A 8 4.87 4.86 -10.39
CA VAL A 8 3.51 4.84 -10.95
C VAL A 8 3.44 3.69 -11.93
N VAL A 9 2.52 2.76 -11.72
CA VAL A 9 2.40 1.50 -12.46
C VAL A 9 0.96 1.23 -12.86
N ASN A 10 0.77 0.28 -13.74
CA ASN A 10 -0.47 -0.17 -14.36
C ASN A 10 -1.36 0.94 -14.99
N PRO A 11 -2.41 0.59 -15.76
CA PRO A 11 -3.27 1.58 -16.44
C PRO A 11 -4.15 2.42 -15.50
N ILE A 12 -4.22 2.09 -14.22
CA ILE A 12 -4.98 2.83 -13.19
C ILE A 12 -4.08 3.83 -12.45
N GLU A 13 -2.77 3.88 -12.79
CA GLU A 13 -1.79 4.79 -12.20
C GLU A 13 -1.62 4.59 -10.68
N GLU A 14 -1.59 3.32 -10.25
CA GLU A 14 -1.31 2.97 -8.86
C GLU A 14 0.13 3.34 -8.49
N ASN A 15 0.32 3.77 -7.25
CA ASN A 15 1.59 4.13 -6.64
C ASN A 15 2.18 2.95 -5.87
N CYS A 16 3.04 2.17 -6.51
CA CYS A 16 3.88 1.16 -5.85
C CYS A 16 5.08 1.84 -5.18
N TYR A 17 5.36 1.51 -3.93
CA TYR A 17 6.49 2.10 -3.20
C TYR A 17 7.56 1.08 -2.85
N ILE A 18 8.82 1.47 -3.00
CA ILE A 18 9.95 0.83 -2.31
C ILE A 18 10.32 1.75 -1.15
N ILE A 19 10.35 1.18 0.06
CA ILE A 19 10.83 1.85 1.27
C ILE A 19 12.03 1.09 1.82
N TRP A 20 13.03 1.80 2.36
CA TRP A 20 14.22 1.13 2.87
C TRP A 20 14.98 1.96 3.92
N ASP A 21 15.78 1.28 4.71
CA ASP A 21 16.81 1.87 5.56
C ASP A 21 18.15 1.90 4.82
N ASP A 22 18.77 3.07 4.72
CA ASP A 22 20.03 3.28 3.96
C ASP A 22 21.27 2.69 4.65
N ILE A 23 21.18 2.33 5.93
CA ILE A 23 22.28 1.73 6.68
C ILE A 23 22.31 0.21 6.51
N SER A 24 21.17 -0.44 6.72
CA SER A 24 21.06 -1.89 6.61
C SER A 24 20.80 -2.36 5.17
N HIS A 25 20.33 -1.49 4.28
CA HIS A 25 19.80 -1.80 2.96
C HIS A 25 18.61 -2.79 2.97
N GLU A 26 18.01 -3.02 4.14
CA GLU A 26 16.74 -3.74 4.22
C GLU A 26 15.61 -2.88 3.68
N GLY A 27 14.77 -3.45 2.82
CA GLY A 27 13.66 -2.75 2.21
C GLY A 27 12.36 -3.54 2.23
N ALA A 28 11.28 -2.84 1.90
CA ALA A 28 9.99 -3.44 1.63
C ALA A 28 9.40 -2.85 0.35
N ILE A 29 8.65 -3.69 -0.38
CA ILE A 29 7.78 -3.22 -1.44
C ILE A 29 6.37 -3.10 -0.87
N VAL A 30 5.72 -1.96 -1.10
CA VAL A 30 4.34 -1.68 -0.63
C VAL A 30 3.46 -1.50 -1.86
N ASP A 31 2.37 -2.27 -1.91
CA ASP A 31 1.39 -2.31 -2.99
C ASP A 31 2.03 -2.52 -4.36
N CYS A 32 2.32 -3.76 -4.69
CA CYS A 32 2.95 -4.06 -5.98
C CYS A 32 1.90 -4.28 -7.07
N GLY A 33 1.42 -3.20 -7.66
CA GLY A 33 0.50 -3.21 -8.80
C GLY A 33 1.17 -3.29 -10.18
N ALA A 34 2.49 -3.44 -10.24
CA ALA A 34 3.24 -3.52 -11.49
C ALA A 34 2.72 -4.65 -12.39
N TRP A 35 2.33 -4.31 -13.62
CA TRP A 35 1.67 -5.26 -14.53
C TRP A 35 2.56 -5.69 -15.69
N THR A 36 3.29 -4.75 -16.26
CA THR A 36 4.11 -5.02 -17.44
C THR A 36 5.52 -5.45 -17.08
N LYS A 37 6.17 -6.18 -18.00
CA LYS A 37 7.60 -6.54 -17.85
C LYS A 37 8.49 -5.31 -17.67
N GLY A 38 8.15 -4.20 -18.33
CA GLY A 38 8.89 -2.94 -18.22
C GLY A 38 8.76 -2.31 -16.83
N GLU A 39 7.59 -2.36 -16.22
CA GLU A 39 7.38 -1.89 -14.84
C GLU A 39 8.15 -2.74 -13.84
N HIS A 40 8.08 -4.06 -13.96
CA HIS A 40 8.88 -4.97 -13.13
C HIS A 40 10.38 -4.74 -13.27
N ALA A 41 10.88 -4.55 -14.52
CA ALA A 41 12.29 -4.26 -14.76
C ALA A 41 12.72 -2.97 -14.07
N ARG A 42 11.95 -1.88 -14.19
CA ARG A 42 12.25 -0.59 -13.52
C ARG A 42 12.38 -0.75 -12.00
N ILE A 43 11.52 -1.56 -11.36
CA ILE A 43 11.59 -1.84 -9.92
C ILE A 43 12.84 -2.66 -9.60
N SER A 44 13.10 -3.74 -10.36
CA SER A 44 14.23 -4.62 -10.15
C SER A 44 15.58 -3.93 -10.37
N ASP A 45 15.68 -3.09 -11.41
CA ASP A 45 16.87 -2.29 -11.70
C ASP A 45 17.15 -1.31 -10.55
N PHE A 46 16.12 -0.61 -10.08
CA PHE A 46 16.25 0.30 -8.95
C PHE A 46 16.74 -0.41 -7.67
N LEU A 47 16.17 -1.58 -7.34
CA LEU A 47 16.60 -2.38 -6.18
C LEU A 47 18.07 -2.79 -6.30
N SER A 48 18.48 -3.27 -7.49
CA SER A 48 19.85 -3.68 -7.77
C SER A 48 20.85 -2.53 -7.72
N GLU A 49 20.52 -1.40 -8.36
CA GLU A 49 21.39 -0.21 -8.42
C GLU A 49 21.62 0.41 -7.04
N ASN A 50 20.65 0.28 -6.12
CA ASN A 50 20.76 0.80 -4.76
C ASN A 50 21.13 -0.25 -3.71
N GLY A 51 21.38 -1.50 -4.12
CA GLY A 51 21.76 -2.59 -3.23
C GLY A 51 20.69 -2.95 -2.20
N ILE A 52 19.40 -2.68 -2.50
CA ILE A 52 18.30 -2.91 -1.57
C ILE A 52 17.90 -4.39 -1.58
N THR A 53 17.85 -4.99 -0.39
CA THR A 53 17.35 -6.35 -0.17
C THR A 53 15.92 -6.28 0.36
N LEU A 54 14.96 -6.75 -0.42
CA LEU A 54 13.57 -6.79 0.01
C LEU A 54 13.37 -7.84 1.12
N LYS A 55 12.87 -7.40 2.25
CA LYS A 55 12.51 -8.22 3.40
C LYS A 55 11.01 -8.50 3.47
N TYR A 56 10.19 -7.55 3.02
CA TYR A 56 8.73 -7.63 3.05
C TYR A 56 8.09 -7.25 1.73
N SER A 57 6.96 -7.89 1.43
CA SER A 57 5.95 -7.42 0.48
C SER A 57 4.70 -7.06 1.28
N LEU A 58 4.43 -5.78 1.45
CA LEU A 58 3.37 -5.24 2.29
C LEU A 58 2.20 -4.80 1.42
N GLN A 59 0.98 -5.08 1.87
CA GLN A 59 -0.22 -4.63 1.18
C GLN A 59 -1.01 -3.73 2.11
N THR A 60 -1.35 -2.53 1.64
CA THR A 60 -2.29 -1.66 2.36
C THR A 60 -3.68 -2.24 2.30
N HIS A 61 -4.06 -2.77 1.15
CA HIS A 61 -5.29 -3.51 0.89
C HIS A 61 -5.10 -4.40 -0.36
N MET A 62 -6.11 -5.21 -0.71
CA MET A 62 -5.96 -6.25 -1.71
C MET A 62 -6.86 -6.04 -2.95
N HIS A 63 -7.17 -4.79 -3.32
CA HIS A 63 -7.76 -4.53 -4.63
C HIS A 63 -6.78 -4.92 -5.74
N PHE A 64 -7.31 -5.31 -6.88
CA PHE A 64 -6.54 -5.94 -7.95
C PHE A 64 -5.38 -5.09 -8.45
N ASP A 65 -5.56 -3.78 -8.55
CA ASP A 65 -4.56 -2.83 -9.04
C ASP A 65 -3.35 -2.68 -8.11
N HIS A 66 -3.50 -2.97 -6.81
CA HIS A 66 -2.42 -3.06 -5.84
C HIS A 66 -1.74 -4.44 -5.81
N CYS A 67 -2.30 -5.44 -6.51
CA CYS A 67 -1.88 -6.85 -6.43
C CYS A 67 -1.34 -7.42 -7.74
N LEU A 68 -1.46 -6.72 -8.87
CA LEU A 68 -1.15 -7.26 -10.21
C LEU A 68 0.30 -7.78 -10.34
N GLY A 69 1.25 -7.18 -9.62
CA GLY A 69 2.67 -7.53 -9.66
C GLY A 69 3.11 -8.60 -8.67
N LEU A 70 2.24 -9.00 -7.73
CA LEU A 70 2.63 -9.87 -6.61
C LEU A 70 3.20 -11.21 -7.05
N GLY A 71 2.62 -11.84 -8.07
CA GLY A 71 3.11 -13.12 -8.58
C GLY A 71 4.55 -13.04 -9.09
N THR A 72 4.88 -11.98 -9.79
CA THR A 72 6.23 -11.76 -10.33
C THR A 72 7.21 -11.38 -9.24
N ILE A 73 6.91 -10.35 -8.45
CA ILE A 73 7.83 -9.83 -7.42
C ILE A 73 8.04 -10.85 -6.30
N CYS A 74 6.98 -11.43 -5.77
CA CYS A 74 7.12 -12.41 -4.70
C CYS A 74 7.88 -13.67 -5.19
N GLY A 75 7.61 -14.12 -6.41
CA GLY A 75 8.35 -15.23 -7.01
C GLY A 75 9.83 -14.92 -7.23
N GLN A 76 10.17 -13.73 -7.70
CA GLN A 76 11.55 -13.33 -7.97
C GLN A 76 12.39 -13.15 -6.70
N TYR A 77 11.81 -12.60 -5.64
CA TYR A 77 12.52 -12.26 -4.40
C TYR A 77 12.26 -13.23 -3.24
N GLY A 78 11.47 -14.29 -3.45
CA GLY A 78 11.16 -15.29 -2.43
C GLY A 78 10.28 -14.73 -1.29
N LEU A 79 9.41 -13.78 -1.60
CA LEU A 79 8.56 -13.10 -0.62
C LEU A 79 7.15 -13.71 -0.58
N THR A 80 6.46 -13.46 0.51
CA THR A 80 5.02 -13.71 0.67
C THR A 80 4.34 -12.38 0.90
N PRO A 81 3.28 -12.01 0.14
CA PRO A 81 2.58 -10.75 0.38
C PRO A 81 1.86 -10.80 1.73
N MET A 82 2.04 -9.75 2.52
CA MET A 82 1.50 -9.62 3.86
C MET A 82 0.33 -8.63 3.87
N CYS A 83 -0.82 -9.05 4.40
CA CYS A 83 -2.02 -8.22 4.50
C CYS A 83 -2.78 -8.47 5.80
N HIS A 84 -3.79 -7.65 6.06
CA HIS A 84 -4.76 -7.93 7.12
C HIS A 84 -5.70 -9.08 6.72
N SER A 85 -6.10 -9.93 7.67
CA SER A 85 -6.91 -11.13 7.38
C SER A 85 -8.27 -10.83 6.74
N ALA A 86 -8.87 -9.67 7.02
CA ALA A 86 -10.14 -9.26 6.43
C ALA A 86 -10.03 -8.90 4.93
N GLU A 87 -8.81 -8.82 4.36
CA GLU A 87 -8.58 -8.59 2.94
C GLU A 87 -8.70 -9.85 2.08
N ILE A 88 -8.74 -11.04 2.66
CA ILE A 88 -8.79 -12.29 1.88
C ILE A 88 -9.98 -12.35 0.92
N PRO A 89 -11.22 -11.95 1.29
CA PRO A 89 -12.32 -11.93 0.34
C PRO A 89 -12.12 -10.96 -0.83
N VAL A 90 -11.48 -9.78 -0.58
CA VAL A 90 -11.14 -8.80 -1.61
C VAL A 90 -10.12 -9.37 -2.57
N TYR A 91 -9.07 -10.01 -2.04
CA TYR A 91 -8.02 -10.66 -2.83
C TYR A 91 -8.56 -11.79 -3.71
N GLN A 92 -9.45 -12.61 -3.16
CA GLN A 92 -10.07 -13.71 -3.91
C GLN A 92 -10.95 -13.21 -5.07
N ALA A 93 -11.53 -12.00 -4.95
CA ALA A 93 -12.33 -11.39 -6.01
C ALA A 93 -11.48 -10.68 -7.09
N ALA A 94 -10.19 -10.43 -6.85
CA ALA A 94 -9.33 -9.69 -7.76
C ALA A 94 -9.26 -10.28 -9.19
N PRO A 95 -9.13 -11.61 -9.41
CA PRO A 95 -9.13 -12.19 -10.76
C PRO A 95 -10.41 -11.89 -11.55
N ASP A 96 -11.57 -12.00 -10.91
CA ASP A 96 -12.86 -11.72 -11.56
C ASP A 96 -12.99 -10.24 -11.94
N MET A 97 -12.47 -9.34 -11.12
CA MET A 97 -12.45 -7.91 -11.42
C MET A 97 -11.53 -7.61 -12.62
N VAL A 98 -10.34 -8.18 -12.67
CA VAL A 98 -9.42 -8.03 -13.81
C VAL A 98 -10.04 -8.60 -15.08
N GLN A 99 -10.63 -9.78 -15.00
CA GLN A 99 -11.33 -10.37 -16.14
C GLN A 99 -12.47 -9.49 -16.65
N LYS A 100 -13.25 -8.90 -15.74
CA LYS A 100 -14.36 -8.02 -16.08
C LYS A 100 -13.90 -6.72 -16.74
N TRP A 101 -12.84 -6.08 -16.23
CA TRP A 101 -12.41 -4.75 -16.65
C TRP A 101 -11.44 -4.79 -17.84
N PHE A 102 -10.52 -5.74 -17.84
CA PHE A 102 -9.42 -5.80 -18.82
C PHE A 102 -9.50 -7.01 -19.76
N ARG A 103 -10.42 -7.96 -19.52
CA ARG A 103 -10.54 -9.20 -20.30
C ARG A 103 -9.30 -10.08 -20.25
N ILE A 104 -8.58 -10.05 -19.12
CA ILE A 104 -7.37 -10.82 -18.87
C ILE A 104 -7.62 -11.74 -17.69
N ASP A 105 -7.21 -12.99 -17.83
CA ASP A 105 -7.24 -13.97 -16.74
C ASP A 105 -5.91 -13.95 -15.98
N ILE A 106 -5.99 -13.61 -14.67
CA ILE A 106 -4.87 -13.67 -13.75
C ILE A 106 -5.06 -14.77 -12.69
N SER A 107 -6.06 -15.63 -12.86
CA SER A 107 -6.28 -16.75 -11.95
C SER A 107 -5.04 -17.65 -11.94
N GLY A 108 -4.56 -18.00 -10.75
CA GLY A 108 -3.32 -18.79 -10.60
C GLY A 108 -2.00 -18.02 -10.69
N THR A 109 -2.03 -16.71 -10.95
CA THR A 109 -0.82 -15.86 -10.87
C THR A 109 -0.61 -15.23 -9.50
N LEU A 110 -1.66 -15.12 -8.69
CA LEU A 110 -1.62 -14.49 -7.39
C LEU A 110 -1.11 -15.49 -6.33
N PRO A 111 -0.05 -15.13 -5.56
CA PRO A 111 0.51 -16.01 -4.53
C PRO A 111 -0.42 -16.06 -3.30
N LYS A 112 -0.22 -17.09 -2.47
CA LYS A 112 -0.90 -17.13 -1.17
C LYS A 112 -0.41 -15.98 -0.29
N ALA A 113 -1.35 -15.24 0.33
CA ALA A 113 -1.03 -14.16 1.25
C ALA A 113 -0.78 -14.67 2.68
N ASP A 114 0.13 -13.98 3.38
CA ASP A 114 0.29 -14.05 4.84
C ASP A 114 -0.65 -13.03 5.49
N THR A 115 -1.48 -13.48 6.40
CA THR A 115 -2.49 -12.66 7.09
C THR A 115 -2.08 -12.23 8.49
N SER A 116 -0.78 -12.12 8.74
CA SER A 116 -0.25 -11.75 10.07
C SER A 116 -0.31 -10.27 10.39
N ILE A 117 -0.60 -9.41 9.40
CA ILE A 117 -0.76 -7.97 9.61
C ILE A 117 -2.04 -7.69 10.40
N SER A 118 -1.88 -6.90 11.47
CA SER A 118 -2.99 -6.48 12.34
C SER A 118 -2.69 -5.13 12.97
N GLU A 119 -3.70 -4.52 13.61
CA GLU A 119 -3.51 -3.33 14.44
C GLU A 119 -2.37 -3.54 15.45
N ALA A 120 -1.55 -2.53 15.65
CA ALA A 120 -0.39 -2.55 16.52
C ALA A 120 0.76 -3.52 16.11
N SER A 121 0.69 -4.15 14.94
CA SER A 121 1.87 -4.80 14.38
C SER A 121 2.98 -3.78 14.15
N VAL A 122 4.22 -4.14 14.47
CA VAL A 122 5.42 -3.33 14.20
C VAL A 122 6.41 -4.19 13.44
N LEU A 123 6.77 -3.74 12.24
CA LEU A 123 7.77 -4.38 11.41
C LEU A 123 9.07 -3.56 11.45
N GLN A 124 10.21 -4.19 11.16
CA GLN A 124 11.52 -3.53 11.23
C GLN A 124 12.29 -3.68 9.92
N LEU A 125 12.85 -2.56 9.46
CA LEU A 125 13.85 -2.48 8.39
C LEU A 125 15.10 -1.81 9.00
N GLY A 126 16.09 -2.61 9.40
CA GLY A 126 17.22 -2.10 10.19
C GLY A 126 16.73 -1.37 11.44
N GLU A 127 17.06 -0.08 11.55
CA GLU A 127 16.65 0.79 12.66
C GLU A 127 15.29 1.49 12.41
N VAL A 128 14.68 1.32 11.24
CA VAL A 128 13.41 1.95 10.88
C VAL A 128 12.24 1.07 11.29
N SER A 129 11.31 1.63 12.05
CA SER A 129 10.08 0.95 12.46
C SER A 129 8.90 1.29 11.54
N ILE A 130 8.09 0.29 11.21
CA ILE A 130 6.85 0.43 10.44
C ILE A 130 5.70 0.03 11.35
N GLN A 131 4.89 1.01 11.76
CA GLN A 131 3.71 0.79 12.59
C GLN A 131 2.49 0.58 11.71
N VAL A 132 1.69 -0.44 12.02
CA VAL A 132 0.45 -0.72 11.28
C VAL A 132 -0.72 -0.03 11.95
N LEU A 133 -1.47 0.74 11.18
CA LEU A 133 -2.73 1.38 11.59
C LEU A 133 -3.85 0.70 10.80
N HIS A 134 -4.78 0.04 11.45
CA HIS A 134 -5.94 -0.57 10.79
C HIS A 134 -6.95 0.54 10.42
N THR A 135 -7.11 0.79 9.14
CA THR A 135 -7.94 1.85 8.56
C THR A 135 -9.01 1.26 7.66
N SER A 136 -9.94 0.50 8.27
CA SER A 136 -11.07 -0.06 7.54
C SER A 136 -12.02 1.04 7.02
N GLY A 137 -12.62 0.80 5.87
CA GLY A 137 -13.58 1.72 5.26
C GLY A 137 -13.59 1.59 3.74
N HIS A 138 -12.50 1.88 3.05
CA HIS A 138 -12.32 1.58 1.63
C HIS A 138 -12.42 0.06 1.39
N THR A 139 -11.72 -0.70 2.21
CA THR A 139 -11.85 -2.17 2.33
C THR A 139 -11.98 -2.57 3.79
N PRO A 140 -12.46 -3.81 4.10
CA PRO A 140 -12.62 -4.24 5.49
C PRO A 140 -11.32 -4.41 6.26
N GLY A 141 -10.23 -4.71 5.59
CA GLY A 141 -8.92 -4.96 6.18
C GLY A 141 -7.87 -3.93 5.77
N GLY A 142 -8.28 -2.79 5.24
CA GLY A 142 -7.37 -1.71 4.85
C GLY A 142 -6.47 -1.30 6.00
N VAL A 143 -5.18 -1.12 5.73
CA VAL A 143 -4.18 -0.65 6.70
C VAL A 143 -3.34 0.48 6.11
N CYS A 144 -2.88 1.36 7.00
CA CYS A 144 -1.84 2.32 6.68
C CYS A 144 -0.53 1.92 7.39
N TYR A 145 0.61 2.21 6.76
CA TYR A 145 1.93 1.96 7.31
C TYR A 145 2.57 3.28 7.71
N TYR A 146 2.64 3.55 9.01
CA TYR A 146 3.26 4.76 9.55
C TYR A 146 4.73 4.51 9.90
N ILE A 147 5.61 5.40 9.44
CA ILE A 147 7.05 5.40 9.68
C ILE A 147 7.41 6.65 10.49
N PRO A 148 7.49 6.56 11.84
CA PRO A 148 7.78 7.71 12.70
C PRO A 148 9.10 8.40 12.37
N GLU A 149 10.16 7.62 12.13
CA GLU A 149 11.51 8.12 11.83
C GLU A 149 11.56 8.93 10.55
N GLY A 150 10.69 8.61 9.57
CA GLY A 150 10.54 9.33 8.32
C GLY A 150 9.47 10.41 8.33
N ARG A 151 8.63 10.47 9.36
CA ARG A 151 7.38 11.26 9.39
C ARG A 151 6.55 11.04 8.13
N MET A 152 6.32 9.78 7.78
CA MET A 152 5.60 9.38 6.58
C MET A 152 4.56 8.31 6.89
N VAL A 153 3.46 8.33 6.15
CA VAL A 153 2.42 7.30 6.23
C VAL A 153 2.02 6.89 4.82
N LEU A 154 2.15 5.59 4.51
CA LEU A 154 1.62 5.01 3.27
C LEU A 154 0.16 4.65 3.55
N THR A 155 -0.74 5.30 2.84
CA THR A 155 -2.17 5.25 3.14
C THR A 155 -2.97 4.33 2.23
N GLY A 156 -2.33 3.78 1.17
CA GLY A 156 -3.10 3.11 0.14
C GLY A 156 -4.26 3.99 -0.30
N ASP A 157 -5.44 3.41 -0.34
CA ASP A 157 -6.65 4.10 -0.77
C ASP A 157 -7.50 4.65 0.38
N THR A 158 -6.95 4.80 1.58
CA THR A 158 -7.66 5.42 2.70
C THR A 158 -7.84 6.93 2.48
N ILE A 159 -6.78 7.67 2.20
CA ILE A 159 -6.83 9.11 1.97
C ILE A 159 -5.86 9.52 0.87
N PHE A 160 -6.30 10.45 0.03
CA PHE A 160 -5.55 11.05 -1.07
C PHE A 160 -5.46 12.55 -0.88
N ARG A 161 -4.64 13.20 -1.68
CA ARG A 161 -4.67 14.65 -1.78
C ARG A 161 -6.03 15.11 -2.27
N MET A 162 -6.77 15.86 -1.42
CA MET A 162 -8.13 16.38 -1.69
C MET A 162 -9.18 15.30 -1.94
N GLY A 163 -8.98 14.08 -1.42
CA GLY A 163 -9.88 12.96 -1.65
C GLY A 163 -9.76 11.87 -0.60
N ILE A 164 -10.69 10.93 -0.64
CA ILE A 164 -10.67 9.70 0.16
C ILE A 164 -10.97 8.50 -0.74
N GLY A 165 -10.67 7.30 -0.25
CA GLY A 165 -11.01 6.06 -0.92
C GLY A 165 -12.52 5.92 -1.18
N ARG A 166 -12.88 5.33 -2.31
CA ARG A 166 -14.27 4.96 -2.59
C ARG A 166 -14.73 3.88 -1.65
N THR A 167 -16.01 3.93 -1.26
CA THR A 167 -16.59 2.98 -0.31
C THR A 167 -17.82 2.26 -0.84
N ASP A 168 -18.05 2.34 -2.15
CA ASP A 168 -19.18 1.74 -2.87
C ASP A 168 -18.90 0.35 -3.45
N LEU A 169 -17.67 -0.16 -3.29
CA LEU A 169 -17.30 -1.53 -3.65
C LEU A 169 -17.66 -2.52 -2.53
N PRO A 170 -17.76 -3.83 -2.84
CA PRO A 170 -18.07 -4.83 -1.83
C PRO A 170 -17.11 -4.80 -0.63
N GLY A 171 -17.66 -4.64 0.56
CA GLY A 171 -16.89 -4.51 1.80
C GLY A 171 -16.60 -3.07 2.22
N GLY A 172 -16.84 -2.08 1.33
CA GLY A 172 -16.64 -0.67 1.64
C GLY A 172 -17.71 -0.12 2.62
N ASN A 173 -17.29 0.85 3.45
CA ASN A 173 -18.13 1.51 4.44
C ASN A 173 -17.68 2.95 4.66
N TYR A 174 -18.47 3.90 4.19
CA TYR A 174 -18.16 5.33 4.22
C TYR A 174 -17.96 5.87 5.65
N GLN A 175 -18.80 5.46 6.60
CA GLN A 175 -18.68 5.92 7.98
C GLN A 175 -17.38 5.43 8.63
N GLN A 176 -17.01 4.16 8.40
CA GLN A 176 -15.74 3.60 8.89
C GLN A 176 -14.53 4.29 8.26
N GLU A 177 -14.61 4.67 6.97
CA GLU A 177 -13.55 5.40 6.29
C GLU A 177 -13.28 6.75 6.97
N LEU A 178 -14.35 7.53 7.23
CA LEU A 178 -14.22 8.81 7.94
C LEU A 178 -13.70 8.64 9.36
N GLU A 179 -14.14 7.62 10.08
CA GLU A 179 -13.67 7.30 11.43
C GLU A 179 -12.19 6.89 11.43
N SER A 180 -11.77 6.07 10.46
CA SER A 180 -10.38 5.64 10.28
C SER A 180 -9.46 6.84 10.03
N ILE A 181 -9.85 7.73 9.13
CA ILE A 181 -9.07 8.94 8.84
C ILE A 181 -8.98 9.83 10.07
N SER A 182 -10.11 10.13 10.71
CA SER A 182 -10.17 11.06 11.84
C SER A 182 -9.42 10.54 13.08
N HIS A 183 -9.54 9.24 13.39
CA HIS A 183 -9.02 8.66 14.62
C HIS A 183 -7.64 8.01 14.48
N LYS A 184 -7.15 7.80 13.24
CA LYS A 184 -5.85 7.18 12.99
C LYS A 184 -4.90 8.12 12.25
N ILE A 185 -5.32 8.68 11.12
CA ILE A 185 -4.45 9.50 10.29
C ILE A 185 -4.32 10.91 10.87
N PHE A 186 -5.42 11.55 11.25
CA PHE A 186 -5.41 12.92 11.79
C PHE A 186 -4.88 13.04 13.22
N THR A 187 -4.55 11.92 13.88
CA THR A 187 -3.83 11.92 15.15
C THR A 187 -2.30 11.94 14.98
N LEU A 188 -1.81 11.73 13.75
CA LEU A 188 -0.39 11.84 13.44
C LEU A 188 0.07 13.31 13.42
N PRO A 189 1.37 13.59 13.57
CA PRO A 189 1.89 14.95 13.43
C PRO A 189 1.49 15.58 12.10
N GLN A 190 1.11 16.87 12.10
CA GLN A 190 0.61 17.55 10.92
C GLN A 190 1.61 17.62 9.76
N ASP A 191 2.90 17.58 10.05
CA ASP A 191 3.98 17.53 9.05
C ASP A 191 4.27 16.12 8.52
N THR A 192 3.47 15.11 8.93
CA THR A 192 3.57 13.75 8.38
C THR A 192 3.16 13.76 6.91
N VAL A 193 4.06 13.28 6.04
CA VAL A 193 3.80 13.15 4.61
C VAL A 193 2.90 11.95 4.35
N ILE A 194 1.83 12.17 3.60
CA ILE A 194 0.91 11.14 3.12
C ILE A 194 1.42 10.64 1.77
N LEU A 195 1.68 9.33 1.69
CA LEU A 195 2.06 8.60 0.48
C LEU A 195 0.87 7.72 0.05
N PRO A 196 -0.01 8.23 -0.84
CA PRO A 196 -1.26 7.56 -1.18
C PRO A 196 -1.09 6.48 -2.24
N GLY A 197 -2.07 5.58 -2.37
CA GLY A 197 -2.13 4.56 -3.42
C GLY A 197 -2.31 5.14 -4.82
N HIS A 198 -2.89 6.32 -4.94
CA HIS A 198 -3.04 7.04 -6.21
C HIS A 198 -2.76 8.54 -6.07
N GLY A 199 -2.28 9.13 -7.17
CA GLY A 199 -2.07 10.57 -7.25
C GLY A 199 -0.83 11.08 -6.51
N PRO A 200 -0.75 12.39 -6.24
CA PRO A 200 0.40 13.01 -5.60
C PRO A 200 0.36 12.89 -4.08
N GLU A 201 1.52 13.14 -3.48
CA GLU A 201 1.72 13.26 -2.04
C GLU A 201 0.94 14.46 -1.46
N SER A 202 0.68 14.40 -0.16
CA SER A 202 0.10 15.48 0.66
C SER A 202 0.71 15.43 2.06
N THR A 203 0.15 16.20 2.99
CA THR A 203 0.47 16.10 4.42
C THR A 203 -0.79 15.97 5.26
N VAL A 204 -0.65 15.42 6.45
CA VAL A 204 -1.77 15.32 7.39
C VAL A 204 -2.40 16.68 7.65
N GLY A 205 -1.60 17.72 7.87
CA GLY A 205 -2.11 19.09 8.08
C GLY A 205 -2.84 19.66 6.86
N GLU A 206 -2.30 19.46 5.64
CA GLU A 206 -2.96 19.93 4.40
C GLU A 206 -4.34 19.28 4.24
N GLU A 207 -4.45 17.96 4.48
CA GLU A 207 -5.72 17.26 4.35
C GLU A 207 -6.71 17.58 5.48
N MET A 208 -6.25 17.82 6.71
CA MET A 208 -7.10 18.31 7.80
C MET A 208 -7.75 19.66 7.46
N ASP A 209 -7.00 20.54 6.79
CA ASP A 209 -7.45 21.91 6.51
C ASP A 209 -8.29 22.01 5.23
N THR A 210 -8.04 21.16 4.22
CA THR A 210 -8.53 21.41 2.86
C THR A 210 -9.29 20.26 2.22
N ASN A 211 -9.26 19.04 2.78
CA ASN A 211 -9.92 17.90 2.16
C ASN A 211 -11.45 18.05 2.21
N PRO A 212 -12.16 18.10 1.05
CA PRO A 212 -13.58 18.41 1.00
C PRO A 212 -14.49 17.31 1.56
N TYR A 213 -13.98 16.10 1.76
CA TYR A 213 -14.73 14.99 2.33
C TYR A 213 -14.71 14.96 3.87
N LEU A 214 -13.85 15.78 4.48
CA LEU A 214 -13.53 15.74 5.90
C LEU A 214 -13.84 17.06 6.62
N GLN A 215 -14.59 17.95 5.94
CA GLN A 215 -15.03 19.26 6.47
C GLN A 215 -16.33 19.14 7.28
#